data_dfbe4cfaf950bebae5907217dff472d2
#
_entry.id   dfbe4cfaf950bebae5907217dff472d2
#
_cell.length_a   1.000
_cell.length_b   1.000
_cell.length_c   1.000
_cell.angle_alpha   90.00
_cell.angle_beta   90.00
_cell.angle_gamma   90.00
#
_symmetry.space_group_name_H-M   'P 1'
#
loop_
_entity.id
_entity.type
_entity.pdbx_description
1 polymer ?
#
loop_
_entity_poly.entity_id
_entity_poly.type
_entity_poly.pdbx_seq_one_letter_code
_entity_poly.pdbx_strand_id
1 'polypeptide(L)'
;MGGRVTGAAGALAEELPGWVSLLRAPNPGPMTLDGTNTWVLRAGPDAPAVVVDPGPADEGHLAAIAAHGPVGWVLITHGHPDHTEGAPRLRELLGGVPVLAADPAHTAGGAPLTAATTPDAGLGLRLLPTPGHTADSVCLLVEHAGERVVLTGDTILGRGTTVVAHPDGHLGDYLASLELLSTYRGIPALPGHGPALADCGAAAEFYLAHRRARLDQVRAAVAAGARTAPEVVAVVYADVDRSLWWAAEWSVRAQLEHLGVEQP
;
A
#
# COMPACT_ATOMS: atom_id res chain seq x y z
N MET A 1 -4.42 -29.84 -13.60
CA MET A 1 -3.22 -29.73 -12.73
C MET A 1 -3.20 -28.29 -12.21
N GLY A 2 -3.73 -28.08 -11.00
CA GLY A 2 -3.82 -26.77 -10.38
C GLY A 2 -2.46 -26.34 -9.87
N GLY A 3 -1.83 -25.41 -10.57
CA GLY A 3 -0.63 -24.74 -10.09
C GLY A 3 -0.99 -23.85 -8.88
N ARG A 4 -0.58 -24.24 -7.68
CA ARG A 4 -0.52 -23.33 -6.55
C ARG A 4 0.35 -22.15 -6.95
N VAL A 5 -0.25 -20.96 -7.06
CA VAL A 5 0.51 -19.69 -7.10
C VAL A 5 1.05 -19.45 -5.69
N THR A 6 2.09 -20.19 -5.33
CA THR A 6 2.95 -19.90 -4.17
C THR A 6 4.12 -19.05 -4.63
N GLY A 7 3.85 -17.91 -5.26
CA GLY A 7 4.87 -16.95 -5.59
C GLY A 7 4.77 -15.78 -4.62
N ALA A 8 5.71 -15.67 -3.68
CA ALA A 8 5.98 -14.39 -3.05
C ALA A 8 6.31 -13.37 -4.16
N ALA A 9 5.85 -12.12 -4.01
CA ALA A 9 6.09 -11.03 -4.97
C ALA A 9 7.59 -10.63 -5.11
N GLY A 10 8.50 -11.48 -4.68
CA GLY A 10 9.94 -11.27 -4.73
C GLY A 10 10.67 -11.86 -3.51
N ALA A 11 11.99 -11.80 -3.52
CA ALA A 11 12.82 -12.13 -2.36
C ALA A 11 12.56 -11.12 -1.23
N LEU A 12 12.59 -11.58 0.02
CA LEU A 12 12.51 -10.71 1.19
C LEU A 12 13.78 -9.86 1.30
N ALA A 13 13.66 -8.65 1.83
CA ALA A 13 14.82 -7.86 2.22
C ALA A 13 15.46 -8.52 3.45
N GLU A 14 16.75 -8.84 3.37
CA GLU A 14 17.47 -9.48 4.47
C GLU A 14 17.72 -8.48 5.60
N GLU A 15 18.06 -7.25 5.25
CA GLU A 15 18.31 -6.16 6.21
C GLU A 15 17.64 -4.87 5.73
N LEU A 16 17.21 -4.04 6.69
CA LEU A 16 16.72 -2.69 6.45
C LEU A 16 17.84 -1.69 6.71
N PRO A 17 17.87 -0.54 6.01
CA PRO A 17 18.77 0.56 6.35
C PRO A 17 18.65 0.96 7.83
N GLY A 18 19.76 1.27 8.46
CA GLY A 18 19.79 1.60 9.91
C GLY A 18 18.97 2.85 10.29
N TRP A 19 18.56 3.65 9.32
CA TRP A 19 17.70 4.81 9.47
C TRP A 19 16.20 4.51 9.30
N VAL A 20 15.84 3.22 9.08
CA VAL A 20 14.45 2.72 8.94
C VAL A 20 14.13 1.82 10.12
N SER A 21 12.98 2.04 10.76
CA SER A 21 12.43 1.16 11.79
C SER A 21 11.02 0.73 11.42
N LEU A 22 10.68 -0.53 11.71
CA LEU A 22 9.34 -1.07 11.55
C LEU A 22 8.67 -1.27 12.92
N LEU A 23 7.47 -0.71 13.08
CA LEU A 23 6.54 -1.09 14.13
C LEU A 23 5.31 -1.70 13.48
N ARG A 24 4.91 -2.88 13.94
CA ARG A 24 3.72 -3.55 13.40
C ARG A 24 2.56 -3.39 14.36
N ALA A 25 1.44 -2.87 13.86
CA ALA A 25 0.20 -2.75 14.62
C ALA A 25 -0.41 -4.14 14.92
N PRO A 26 -1.08 -4.33 16.08
CA PRO A 26 -1.66 -5.60 16.49
C PRO A 26 -3.05 -5.84 15.88
N ASN A 27 -3.19 -5.63 14.57
CA ASN A 27 -4.45 -5.79 13.83
C ASN A 27 -4.35 -6.85 12.70
N PRO A 28 -3.90 -8.10 12.99
CA PRO A 28 -3.79 -9.12 11.95
C PRO A 28 -5.17 -9.50 11.40
N GLY A 29 -5.24 -9.71 10.08
CA GLY A 29 -6.49 -10.04 9.40
C GLY A 29 -6.31 -10.39 7.92
N PRO A 30 -7.38 -10.82 7.24
CA PRO A 30 -7.31 -11.16 5.82
C PRO A 30 -6.85 -10.00 4.92
N MET A 31 -7.17 -8.75 5.29
CA MET A 31 -6.78 -7.54 4.54
C MET A 31 -5.46 -6.95 5.03
N THR A 32 -5.13 -7.14 6.30
CA THR A 32 -3.97 -6.54 6.97
C THR A 32 -2.80 -7.50 7.17
N LEU A 33 -2.95 -8.74 6.73
CA LEU A 33 -1.96 -9.83 6.86
C LEU A 33 -1.54 -10.05 8.33
N ASP A 34 -0.30 -9.73 8.69
CA ASP A 34 0.23 -9.85 10.06
C ASP A 34 -0.04 -8.58 10.90
N GLY A 35 -0.69 -7.59 10.32
CA GLY A 35 -0.95 -6.27 10.85
C GLY A 35 -0.39 -5.18 9.96
N THR A 36 -0.80 -3.93 10.20
CA THR A 36 -0.35 -2.75 9.48
C THR A 36 1.08 -2.40 9.88
N ASN A 37 1.93 -2.14 8.91
CA ASN A 37 3.29 -1.70 9.10
C ASN A 37 3.34 -0.16 9.23
N THR A 38 3.74 0.32 10.40
CA THR A 38 4.15 1.72 10.58
C THR A 38 5.65 1.81 10.36
N TRP A 39 6.07 2.66 9.44
CA TRP A 39 7.49 2.90 9.16
C TRP A 39 7.94 4.19 9.84
N VAL A 40 9.05 4.13 10.58
CA VAL A 40 9.67 5.29 11.22
C VAL A 40 11.02 5.53 10.56
N LEU A 41 11.18 6.69 9.95
CA LEU A 41 12.36 7.09 9.20
C LEU A 41 13.07 8.21 9.95
N ARG A 42 14.41 8.12 10.13
CA ARG A 42 15.17 9.10 10.89
C ARG A 42 16.58 9.31 10.30
N ALA A 43 16.87 10.52 9.86
CA ALA A 43 18.15 10.87 9.24
C ALA A 43 19.36 10.81 10.20
N GLY A 44 19.13 10.84 11.51
CA GLY A 44 20.18 10.78 12.53
C GLY A 44 19.61 10.82 13.93
N PRO A 45 20.41 10.60 14.98
CA PRO A 45 19.93 10.45 16.35
C PRO A 45 19.15 11.67 16.86
N ASP A 46 19.55 12.89 16.46
CA ASP A 46 18.93 14.14 16.87
C ASP A 46 17.92 14.70 15.85
N ALA A 47 17.78 14.06 14.68
CA ALA A 47 16.83 14.48 13.66
C ALA A 47 15.38 14.08 14.04
N PRO A 48 14.38 14.93 13.76
CA PRO A 48 13.00 14.54 13.91
C PRO A 48 12.66 13.39 12.94
N ALA A 49 11.93 12.39 13.44
CA ALA A 49 11.49 11.27 12.62
C ALA A 49 10.31 11.65 11.73
N VAL A 50 10.18 10.94 10.62
CA VAL A 50 8.98 10.87 9.80
C VAL A 50 8.32 9.53 10.09
N VAL A 51 7.06 9.55 10.50
CA VAL A 51 6.22 8.36 10.67
C VAL A 51 5.36 8.19 9.44
N VAL A 52 5.32 7.01 8.85
CA VAL A 52 4.47 6.69 7.71
C VAL A 52 3.45 5.64 8.13
N ASP A 53 2.17 5.93 7.94
CA ASP A 53 1.01 5.13 8.31
C ASP A 53 1.00 4.75 9.80
N PRO A 54 0.41 5.57 10.66
CA PRO A 54 0.38 5.33 12.11
C PRO A 54 -0.46 4.13 12.53
N GLY A 55 -1.20 3.52 11.59
CA GLY A 55 -1.99 2.34 11.85
C GLY A 55 -3.37 2.63 12.46
N PRO A 56 -4.00 1.60 13.05
CA PRO A 56 -5.28 1.73 13.74
C PRO A 56 -5.16 2.53 15.05
N ALA A 57 -6.29 2.90 15.65
CA ALA A 57 -6.35 3.61 16.93
C ALA A 57 -6.08 2.68 18.13
N ASP A 58 -4.91 2.02 18.13
CA ASP A 58 -4.43 1.18 19.23
C ASP A 58 -3.46 1.98 20.12
N GLU A 59 -3.83 2.23 21.38
CA GLU A 59 -3.05 3.06 22.31
C GLU A 59 -1.64 2.51 22.56
N GLY A 60 -1.46 1.18 22.60
CA GLY A 60 -0.15 0.55 22.80
C GLY A 60 0.77 0.77 21.62
N HIS A 61 0.25 0.60 20.40
CA HIS A 61 0.97 0.84 19.17
C HIS A 61 1.34 2.33 19.01
N LEU A 62 0.39 3.23 19.24
CA LEU A 62 0.63 4.68 19.17
C LEU A 62 1.63 5.17 20.20
N ALA A 63 1.59 4.62 21.43
CA ALA A 63 2.60 4.91 22.45
C ALA A 63 4.00 4.41 22.05
N ALA A 64 4.08 3.23 21.41
CA ALA A 64 5.35 2.71 20.89
C ALA A 64 5.91 3.60 19.78
N ILE A 65 5.08 4.11 18.87
CA ILE A 65 5.49 5.08 17.85
C ILE A 65 6.03 6.35 18.52
N ALA A 66 5.29 6.91 19.48
CA ALA A 66 5.68 8.13 20.18
C ALA A 66 7.01 7.96 20.94
N ALA A 67 7.31 6.77 21.43
CA ALA A 67 8.55 6.45 22.12
C ALA A 67 9.80 6.45 21.22
N HIS A 68 9.64 6.46 19.89
CA HIS A 68 10.75 6.59 18.94
C HIS A 68 11.43 7.98 18.95
N GLY A 69 11.05 8.86 19.89
CA GLY A 69 11.68 10.18 20.11
C GLY A 69 11.13 11.23 19.15
N PRO A 70 11.76 12.42 19.03
CA PRO A 70 11.06 13.52 18.40
C PRO A 70 10.59 13.15 16.99
N VAL A 71 9.26 13.22 16.79
CA VAL A 71 8.60 13.04 15.49
C VAL A 71 8.30 14.43 14.94
N GLY A 72 8.63 14.67 13.68
CA GLY A 72 8.37 15.95 13.01
C GLY A 72 7.11 15.91 12.15
N TRP A 73 6.81 14.75 11.56
CA TRP A 73 5.71 14.59 10.60
C TRP A 73 5.13 13.18 10.65
N VAL A 74 3.83 13.10 10.39
CA VAL A 74 3.13 11.86 10.09
C VAL A 74 2.67 11.92 8.63
N LEU A 75 3.02 10.94 7.81
CA LEU A 75 2.61 10.84 6.42
C LEU A 75 1.64 9.67 6.28
N ILE A 76 0.61 9.85 5.47
CA ILE A 76 -0.41 8.83 5.17
C ILE A 76 -0.25 8.43 3.70
N THR A 77 -0.14 7.14 3.44
CA THR A 77 -0.04 6.61 2.07
C THR A 77 -1.37 6.60 1.34
N HIS A 78 -2.48 6.32 2.06
CA HIS A 78 -3.83 6.31 1.52
C HIS A 78 -4.89 6.29 2.64
N GLY A 79 -6.15 6.52 2.30
CA GLY A 79 -7.24 6.81 3.23
C GLY A 79 -7.84 5.61 3.98
N HIS A 80 -7.37 4.37 3.82
CA HIS A 80 -7.97 3.25 4.54
C HIS A 80 -7.82 3.38 6.06
N PRO A 81 -8.85 2.95 6.82
CA PRO A 81 -8.90 3.15 8.27
C PRO A 81 -7.71 2.57 9.04
N ASP A 82 -7.23 1.41 8.64
CA ASP A 82 -6.10 0.73 9.27
C ASP A 82 -4.75 1.43 9.06
N HIS A 83 -4.69 2.47 8.19
CA HIS A 83 -3.55 3.38 8.01
C HIS A 83 -3.79 4.73 8.69
N THR A 84 -5.04 5.16 8.83
CA THR A 84 -5.41 6.54 9.19
C THR A 84 -6.02 6.72 10.58
N GLU A 85 -6.70 5.71 11.14
CA GLU A 85 -7.46 5.84 12.40
C GLU A 85 -6.61 6.31 13.57
N GLY A 86 -5.36 5.89 13.65
CA GLY A 86 -4.43 6.27 14.70
C GLY A 86 -3.90 7.71 14.58
N ALA A 87 -4.01 8.34 13.40
CA ALA A 87 -3.35 9.62 13.13
C ALA A 87 -3.81 10.78 14.05
N PRO A 88 -5.11 10.99 14.32
CA PRO A 88 -5.56 12.04 15.21
C PRO A 88 -5.01 11.86 16.63
N ARG A 89 -5.05 10.62 17.14
CA ARG A 89 -4.58 10.31 18.49
C ARG A 89 -3.07 10.40 18.61
N LEU A 90 -2.33 9.90 17.62
CA LEU A 90 -0.87 10.04 17.58
C LEU A 90 -0.46 11.52 17.53
N ARG A 91 -1.17 12.34 16.75
CA ARG A 91 -0.93 13.79 16.68
C ARG A 91 -1.08 14.45 18.04
N GLU A 92 -2.09 14.07 18.84
CA GLU A 92 -2.25 14.55 20.23
C GLU A 92 -1.07 14.14 21.11
N LEU A 93 -0.68 12.86 21.09
CA LEU A 93 0.46 12.33 21.86
C LEU A 93 1.78 13.03 21.52
N LEU A 94 1.94 13.47 20.28
CA LEU A 94 3.13 14.15 19.76
C LEU A 94 3.07 15.68 19.89
N GLY A 95 2.06 16.24 20.57
CA GLY A 95 1.97 17.69 20.79
C GLY A 95 1.57 18.50 19.56
N GLY A 96 0.88 17.88 18.60
CA GLY A 96 0.28 18.58 17.45
C GLY A 96 1.11 18.60 16.18
N VAL A 97 2.00 17.64 15.96
CA VAL A 97 2.77 17.51 14.71
C VAL A 97 1.86 17.43 13.47
N PRO A 98 2.29 17.93 12.30
CA PRO A 98 1.51 17.84 11.09
C PRO A 98 1.30 16.38 10.64
N VAL A 99 0.08 16.07 10.24
CA VAL A 99 -0.31 14.86 9.52
C VAL A 99 -0.59 15.26 8.08
N LEU A 100 0.09 14.65 7.13
CA LEU A 100 0.02 15.00 5.71
C LEU A 100 -0.45 13.76 4.92
N ALA A 101 -1.49 13.92 4.13
CA ALA A 101 -2.04 12.92 3.22
C ALA A 101 -2.32 13.56 1.86
N ALA A 102 -2.39 12.77 0.79
CA ALA A 102 -2.80 13.26 -0.51
C ALA A 102 -4.26 13.72 -0.48
N ASP A 103 -5.14 12.96 0.17
CA ASP A 103 -6.50 13.41 0.46
C ASP A 103 -6.49 14.44 1.61
N PRO A 104 -6.99 15.68 1.37
CA PRO A 104 -7.15 16.69 2.42
C PRO A 104 -7.97 16.23 3.64
N ALA A 105 -8.88 15.28 3.49
CA ALA A 105 -9.71 14.75 4.57
C ALA A 105 -8.88 14.06 5.67
N HIS A 106 -7.70 13.53 5.33
CA HIS A 106 -6.76 12.89 6.25
C HIS A 106 -5.59 13.79 6.65
N THR A 107 -5.64 15.08 6.29
CA THR A 107 -4.59 16.06 6.61
C THR A 107 -4.95 16.89 7.84
N ALA A 108 -4.00 17.11 8.75
CA ALA A 108 -4.17 17.95 9.93
C ALA A 108 -2.88 18.72 10.27
N GLY A 109 -3.01 20.03 10.55
CA GLY A 109 -1.88 20.86 10.99
C GLY A 109 -0.85 21.20 9.91
N GLY A 110 -1.18 20.96 8.63
CA GLY A 110 -0.32 21.21 7.47
C GLY A 110 -1.13 21.32 6.17
N ALA A 111 -0.44 21.43 5.05
CA ALA A 111 -1.04 21.34 3.71
C ALA A 111 -1.15 19.88 3.25
N PRO A 112 -2.03 19.55 2.30
CA PRO A 112 -2.06 18.22 1.69
C PRO A 112 -0.69 17.80 1.15
N LEU A 113 -0.43 16.49 1.19
CA LEU A 113 0.85 15.92 0.75
C LEU A 113 0.94 15.98 -0.79
N THR A 114 1.90 16.72 -1.27
CA THR A 114 2.24 16.89 -2.68
C THR A 114 3.75 16.89 -2.83
N ALA A 115 4.26 16.87 -4.06
CA ALA A 115 5.70 17.00 -4.28
C ALA A 115 6.28 18.31 -3.71
N ALA A 116 5.47 19.38 -3.63
CA ALA A 116 5.90 20.69 -3.09
C ALA A 116 5.79 20.79 -1.56
N THR A 117 4.97 19.93 -0.93
CA THR A 117 4.72 19.94 0.52
C THR A 117 5.35 18.74 1.24
N THR A 118 6.05 17.87 0.50
CA THR A 118 6.84 16.78 1.07
C THR A 118 7.88 17.35 2.05
N PRO A 119 7.94 16.91 3.32
CA PRO A 119 8.79 17.53 4.33
C PRO A 119 10.28 17.31 4.06
N ASP A 120 11.07 18.34 4.32
CA ASP A 120 12.52 18.21 4.41
C ASP A 120 12.93 17.74 5.81
N ALA A 121 13.09 16.44 5.99
CA ALA A 121 13.46 15.80 7.24
C ALA A 121 14.96 15.39 7.29
N GLY A 122 15.79 15.94 6.39
CA GLY A 122 17.15 15.47 6.16
C GLY A 122 17.20 14.11 5.44
N LEU A 123 16.06 13.68 4.95
CA LEU A 123 15.83 12.49 4.13
C LEU A 123 15.44 12.96 2.73
N GLY A 124 16.00 12.39 1.68
CA GLY A 124 15.61 12.68 0.29
C GLY A 124 14.23 12.08 -0.02
N LEU A 125 13.17 12.63 0.60
CA LEU A 125 11.79 12.20 0.40
C LEU A 125 11.25 12.68 -0.95
N ARG A 126 10.74 11.78 -1.76
CA ARG A 126 10.06 12.07 -3.01
C ARG A 126 8.72 11.35 -3.09
N LEU A 127 7.64 12.12 -3.22
CA LEU A 127 6.31 11.59 -3.44
C LEU A 127 6.17 11.00 -4.84
N LEU A 128 5.60 9.81 -4.92
CA LEU A 128 5.23 9.12 -6.14
C LEU A 128 3.71 8.91 -6.11
N PRO A 129 2.91 9.69 -6.85
CA PRO A 129 1.48 9.39 -6.98
C PRO A 129 1.30 8.01 -7.60
N THR A 130 0.58 7.13 -6.91
CA THR A 130 0.34 5.75 -7.33
C THR A 130 -1.13 5.38 -7.11
N PRO A 131 -2.09 6.12 -7.74
CA PRO A 131 -3.50 5.83 -7.60
C PRO A 131 -3.84 4.43 -8.14
N GLY A 132 -4.95 3.89 -7.67
CA GLY A 132 -5.51 2.65 -8.20
C GLY A 132 -5.90 1.61 -7.16
N HIS A 133 -5.15 1.43 -6.07
CA HIS A 133 -5.66 0.72 -4.89
C HIS A 133 -6.77 1.56 -4.22
N THR A 134 -6.47 2.82 -3.98
CA THR A 134 -7.41 3.91 -3.74
C THR A 134 -7.06 5.08 -4.66
N ALA A 135 -7.96 6.05 -4.82
CA ALA A 135 -7.74 7.23 -5.66
C ALA A 135 -6.62 8.13 -5.12
N ASP A 136 -6.43 8.16 -3.79
CA ASP A 136 -5.46 8.98 -3.07
C ASP A 136 -4.11 8.28 -2.81
N SER A 137 -3.94 7.03 -3.24
CA SER A 137 -2.74 6.25 -2.97
C SER A 137 -1.47 6.90 -3.45
N VAL A 138 -0.45 6.92 -2.58
CA VAL A 138 0.90 7.39 -2.88
C VAL A 138 1.96 6.41 -2.37
N CYS A 139 3.06 6.32 -3.10
CA CYS A 139 4.31 5.75 -2.62
C CYS A 139 5.32 6.85 -2.29
N LEU A 140 6.34 6.52 -1.50
CA LEU A 140 7.41 7.44 -1.14
C LEU A 140 8.76 6.80 -1.50
N LEU A 141 9.50 7.40 -2.42
CA LEU A 141 10.92 7.10 -2.55
C LEU A 141 11.69 7.89 -1.51
N VAL A 142 12.53 7.21 -0.74
CA VAL A 142 13.37 7.83 0.29
C VAL A 142 14.81 7.47 0.01
N GLU A 143 15.68 8.48 0.06
CA GLU A 143 17.12 8.34 -0.12
C GLU A 143 17.86 8.96 1.07
N HIS A 144 18.73 8.21 1.72
CA HIS A 144 19.57 8.69 2.79
C HIS A 144 20.87 7.87 2.88
N ALA A 145 21.98 8.55 3.16
CA ALA A 145 23.31 7.93 3.32
C ALA A 145 23.74 7.00 2.16
N GLY A 146 23.28 7.27 0.93
CA GLY A 146 23.56 6.45 -0.26
C GLY A 146 22.67 5.20 -0.41
N GLU A 147 21.76 4.97 0.51
CA GLU A 147 20.75 3.91 0.45
C GLU A 147 19.40 4.45 0.00
N ARG A 148 18.59 3.60 -0.60
CA ARG A 148 17.25 3.96 -1.09
C ARG A 148 16.23 2.90 -0.70
N VAL A 149 15.00 3.34 -0.41
CA VAL A 149 13.83 2.45 -0.22
C VAL A 149 12.60 3.08 -0.87
N VAL A 150 11.62 2.26 -1.21
CA VAL A 150 10.29 2.72 -1.64
C VAL A 150 9.25 2.25 -0.62
N LEU A 151 8.59 3.16 0.09
CA LEU A 151 7.41 2.82 0.87
C LEU A 151 6.23 2.74 -0.09
N THR A 152 5.59 1.58 -0.15
CA THR A 152 4.59 1.28 -1.19
C THR A 152 3.15 1.37 -0.69
N GLY A 153 2.93 1.63 0.61
CA GLY A 153 1.58 1.49 1.18
C GLY A 153 0.99 0.17 0.73
N ASP A 154 -0.24 0.21 0.26
CA ASP A 154 -0.95 -0.97 -0.25
C ASP A 154 -0.91 -1.12 -1.78
N THR A 155 -0.11 -0.30 -2.48
CA THR A 155 0.11 -0.52 -3.92
C THR A 155 0.83 -1.84 -4.18
N ILE A 156 1.83 -2.19 -3.35
CA ILE A 156 2.52 -3.50 -3.35
C ILE A 156 2.60 -3.99 -1.91
N LEU A 157 2.12 -5.20 -1.65
CA LEU A 157 2.18 -5.87 -0.34
C LEU A 157 3.40 -6.80 -0.25
N GLY A 158 3.83 -7.10 0.96
CA GLY A 158 4.95 -8.01 1.23
C GLY A 158 4.67 -9.47 0.88
N ARG A 159 3.40 -9.88 0.77
CA ARG A 159 2.95 -11.17 0.25
C ARG A 159 1.52 -11.06 -0.30
N GLY A 160 1.17 -12.00 -1.18
CA GLY A 160 -0.12 -11.96 -1.88
C GLY A 160 -0.18 -10.86 -2.94
N THR A 161 -1.36 -10.36 -3.20
CA THR A 161 -1.60 -9.22 -4.08
C THR A 161 -2.69 -8.34 -3.50
N THR A 162 -2.56 -7.03 -3.67
CA THR A 162 -3.53 -6.06 -3.14
C THR A 162 -4.92 -6.23 -3.77
N VAL A 163 -5.94 -5.71 -3.13
CA VAL A 163 -7.30 -5.60 -3.70
C VAL A 163 -7.43 -4.24 -4.38
N VAL A 164 -7.96 -4.22 -5.60
CA VAL A 164 -8.40 -2.99 -6.27
C VAL A 164 -9.92 -2.95 -6.13
N ALA A 165 -10.40 -2.21 -5.15
CA ALA A 165 -11.80 -2.25 -4.72
C ALA A 165 -12.62 -1.14 -5.40
N HIS A 166 -13.46 -1.52 -6.38
CA HIS A 166 -14.47 -0.59 -6.93
C HIS A 166 -15.46 -0.14 -5.82
N PRO A 167 -15.89 1.14 -5.76
CA PRO A 167 -15.67 2.19 -6.77
C PRO A 167 -14.42 3.07 -6.56
N ASP A 168 -13.77 3.02 -5.42
CA ASP A 168 -12.60 3.88 -5.14
C ASP A 168 -11.34 3.42 -5.87
N GLY A 169 -11.12 2.09 -5.90
CA GLY A 169 -10.02 1.50 -6.64
C GLY A 169 -10.26 1.45 -8.14
N HIS A 170 -9.25 1.84 -8.95
CA HIS A 170 -9.34 1.93 -10.40
C HIS A 170 -8.23 1.12 -11.08
N LEU A 171 -8.60 0.07 -11.84
CA LEU A 171 -7.61 -0.88 -12.37
C LEU A 171 -6.65 -0.23 -13.37
N GLY A 172 -7.12 0.68 -14.22
CA GLY A 172 -6.28 1.36 -15.21
C GLY A 172 -5.17 2.17 -14.54
N ASP A 173 -5.51 2.95 -13.53
CA ASP A 173 -4.56 3.75 -12.75
C ASP A 173 -3.60 2.87 -11.96
N TYR A 174 -4.11 1.76 -11.39
CA TYR A 174 -3.29 0.78 -10.69
C TYR A 174 -2.22 0.14 -11.60
N LEU A 175 -2.58 -0.22 -12.84
CA LEU A 175 -1.62 -0.77 -13.80
C LEU A 175 -0.55 0.27 -14.16
N ALA A 176 -0.92 1.54 -14.38
CA ALA A 176 0.03 2.62 -14.64
C ALA A 176 0.96 2.87 -13.44
N SER A 177 0.43 2.79 -12.21
CA SER A 177 1.20 2.90 -10.97
C SER A 177 2.22 1.76 -10.84
N LEU A 178 1.85 0.54 -11.17
CA LEU A 178 2.77 -0.60 -11.20
C LEU A 178 3.83 -0.45 -12.31
N GLU A 179 3.49 0.09 -13.47
CA GLU A 179 4.46 0.40 -14.54
C GLU A 179 5.47 1.45 -14.08
N LEU A 180 5.05 2.48 -13.37
CA LEU A 180 5.96 3.43 -12.72
C LEU A 180 6.87 2.72 -11.72
N LEU A 181 6.32 1.92 -10.81
CA LEU A 181 7.08 1.23 -9.76
C LEU A 181 8.05 0.18 -10.33
N SER A 182 7.77 -0.41 -11.50
CA SER A 182 8.67 -1.36 -12.17
C SER A 182 10.01 -0.76 -12.57
N THR A 183 10.11 0.57 -12.63
CA THR A 183 11.37 1.30 -12.90
C THR A 183 12.32 1.36 -11.69
N TYR A 184 11.84 1.05 -10.48
CA TYR A 184 12.62 1.08 -9.22
C TYR A 184 13.28 -0.27 -8.91
N ARG A 185 14.04 -0.81 -9.88
CA ARG A 185 14.73 -2.09 -9.72
C ARG A 185 15.90 -2.01 -8.74
N GLY A 186 16.07 -3.09 -7.97
CA GLY A 186 17.14 -3.21 -6.97
C GLY A 186 16.97 -2.27 -5.77
N ILE A 187 15.81 -1.66 -5.60
CA ILE A 187 15.47 -0.81 -4.46
C ILE A 187 14.47 -1.57 -3.59
N PRO A 188 14.72 -1.75 -2.28
CA PRO A 188 13.78 -2.41 -1.38
C PRO A 188 12.42 -1.73 -1.35
N ALA A 189 11.35 -2.54 -1.29
CA ALA A 189 9.98 -2.08 -1.06
C ALA A 189 9.58 -2.30 0.40
N LEU A 190 9.00 -1.27 1.01
CA LEU A 190 8.51 -1.24 2.39
C LEU A 190 6.97 -1.12 2.34
N PRO A 191 6.25 -2.25 2.38
CA PRO A 191 4.80 -2.27 2.19
C PRO A 191 4.01 -1.89 3.44
N GLY A 192 2.74 -1.51 3.25
CA GLY A 192 1.79 -1.31 4.34
C GLY A 192 1.47 -2.58 5.11
N HIS A 193 1.57 -3.75 4.46
CA HIS A 193 1.35 -5.05 5.09
C HIS A 193 2.34 -6.11 4.61
N GLY A 194 2.70 -7.03 5.52
CA GLY A 194 3.62 -8.14 5.25
C GLY A 194 5.09 -7.73 5.33
N PRO A 195 6.03 -8.62 4.92
CA PRO A 195 7.46 -8.35 5.00
C PRO A 195 7.94 -7.35 3.96
N ALA A 196 9.07 -6.69 4.23
CA ALA A 196 9.78 -5.90 3.24
C ALA A 196 10.31 -6.79 2.10
N LEU A 197 10.34 -6.26 0.88
CA LEU A 197 10.80 -6.95 -0.32
C LEU A 197 12.14 -6.35 -0.78
N ALA A 198 13.02 -7.18 -1.31
CA ALA A 198 14.36 -6.76 -1.73
C ALA A 198 14.37 -5.89 -3.00
N ASP A 199 13.33 -5.98 -3.84
CA ASP A 199 13.29 -5.31 -5.15
C ASP A 199 11.85 -4.87 -5.49
N CYS A 200 11.61 -3.57 -5.38
CA CYS A 200 10.32 -2.93 -5.71
C CYS A 200 9.96 -3.14 -7.18
N GLY A 201 10.93 -3.00 -8.09
CA GLY A 201 10.69 -3.15 -9.52
C GLY A 201 10.31 -4.57 -9.90
N ALA A 202 11.00 -5.58 -9.34
CA ALA A 202 10.67 -6.99 -9.57
C ALA A 202 9.28 -7.34 -8.99
N ALA A 203 8.94 -6.82 -7.82
CA ALA A 203 7.61 -6.98 -7.23
C ALA A 203 6.51 -6.35 -8.11
N ALA A 204 6.74 -5.14 -8.60
CA ALA A 204 5.79 -4.45 -9.49
C ALA A 204 5.56 -5.25 -10.78
N GLU A 205 6.61 -5.81 -11.39
CA GLU A 205 6.47 -6.65 -12.58
C GLU A 205 5.69 -7.95 -12.31
N PHE A 206 5.93 -8.58 -11.15
CA PHE A 206 5.14 -9.73 -10.73
C PHE A 206 3.66 -9.38 -10.63
N TYR A 207 3.34 -8.24 -10.00
CA TYR A 207 1.97 -7.75 -9.89
C TYR A 207 1.35 -7.43 -11.26
N LEU A 208 2.09 -6.78 -12.17
CA LEU A 208 1.64 -6.51 -13.54
C LEU A 208 1.29 -7.79 -14.28
N ALA A 209 2.17 -8.78 -14.24
CA ALA A 209 1.94 -10.08 -14.88
C ALA A 209 0.69 -10.78 -14.31
N HIS A 210 0.56 -10.78 -12.96
CA HIS A 210 -0.60 -11.35 -12.27
C HIS A 210 -1.90 -10.64 -12.67
N ARG A 211 -1.92 -9.31 -12.68
CA ARG A 211 -3.12 -8.51 -13.04
C ARG A 211 -3.53 -8.73 -14.48
N ARG A 212 -2.57 -8.75 -15.42
CA ARG A 212 -2.86 -9.01 -16.84
C ARG A 212 -3.42 -10.40 -17.05
N ALA A 213 -2.81 -11.42 -16.44
CA ALA A 213 -3.32 -12.79 -16.52
C ALA A 213 -4.74 -12.92 -15.93
N ARG A 214 -5.01 -12.25 -14.82
CA ARG A 214 -6.34 -12.24 -14.19
C ARG A 214 -7.36 -11.53 -15.09
N LEU A 215 -6.98 -10.39 -15.69
CA LEU A 215 -7.85 -9.66 -16.62
C LEU A 215 -8.20 -10.49 -17.87
N ASP A 216 -7.26 -11.28 -18.38
CA ASP A 216 -7.50 -12.21 -19.50
C ASP A 216 -8.50 -13.31 -19.13
N GLN A 217 -8.43 -13.83 -17.89
CA GLN A 217 -9.41 -14.80 -17.38
C GLN A 217 -10.81 -14.18 -17.28
N VAL A 218 -10.91 -12.92 -16.82
CA VAL A 218 -12.20 -12.19 -16.76
C VAL A 218 -12.76 -11.98 -18.17
N ARG A 219 -11.92 -11.56 -19.13
CA ARG A 219 -12.34 -11.44 -20.56
C ARG A 219 -12.89 -12.75 -21.11
N ALA A 220 -12.22 -13.87 -20.83
CA ALA A 220 -12.67 -15.19 -21.25
C ALA A 220 -14.01 -15.57 -20.59
N ALA A 221 -14.21 -15.31 -19.31
CA ALA A 221 -15.47 -15.57 -18.62
C ALA A 221 -16.62 -14.73 -19.20
N VAL A 222 -16.38 -13.44 -19.47
CA VAL A 222 -17.37 -12.56 -20.14
C VAL A 222 -17.69 -13.04 -21.56
N ALA A 223 -16.68 -13.44 -22.34
CA ALA A 223 -16.88 -14.02 -23.68
C ALA A 223 -17.68 -15.33 -23.63
N ALA A 224 -17.55 -16.12 -22.56
CA ALA A 224 -18.31 -17.34 -22.33
C ALA A 224 -19.74 -17.09 -21.81
N GLY A 225 -20.12 -15.84 -21.57
CA GLY A 225 -21.51 -15.46 -21.22
C GLY A 225 -21.71 -14.95 -19.80
N ALA A 226 -20.70 -14.89 -18.94
CA ALA A 226 -20.82 -14.25 -17.63
C ALA A 226 -21.13 -12.75 -17.79
N ARG A 227 -22.09 -12.23 -17.00
CA ARG A 227 -22.57 -10.84 -17.11
C ARG A 227 -22.45 -10.06 -15.81
N THR A 228 -22.31 -10.75 -14.69
CA THR A 228 -22.27 -10.14 -13.35
C THR A 228 -20.95 -10.47 -12.65
N ALA A 229 -20.55 -9.62 -11.70
CA ALA A 229 -19.34 -9.87 -10.91
C ALA A 229 -19.40 -11.22 -10.16
N PRO A 230 -20.50 -11.63 -9.51
CA PRO A 230 -20.61 -12.94 -8.89
C PRO A 230 -20.41 -14.12 -9.88
N GLU A 231 -20.96 -14.04 -11.12
CA GLU A 231 -20.77 -15.08 -12.13
C GLU A 231 -19.29 -15.19 -12.55
N VAL A 232 -18.61 -14.06 -12.73
CA VAL A 232 -17.17 -14.04 -13.04
C VAL A 232 -16.35 -14.60 -11.87
N VAL A 233 -16.67 -14.20 -10.62
CA VAL A 233 -16.01 -14.73 -9.43
C VAL A 233 -16.14 -16.24 -9.34
N ALA A 234 -17.34 -16.80 -9.59
CA ALA A 234 -17.56 -18.24 -9.54
C ALA A 234 -16.68 -19.04 -10.53
N VAL A 235 -16.28 -18.42 -11.64
CA VAL A 235 -15.43 -19.06 -12.66
C VAL A 235 -13.94 -18.76 -12.40
N VAL A 236 -13.59 -17.50 -12.22
CA VAL A 236 -12.20 -17.02 -12.20
C VAL A 236 -11.53 -17.21 -10.85
N TYR A 237 -12.31 -17.22 -9.76
CA TYR A 237 -11.86 -17.35 -8.37
C TYR A 237 -12.36 -18.63 -7.70
N ALA A 238 -12.70 -19.65 -8.49
CA ALA A 238 -13.22 -20.95 -8.00
C ALA A 238 -12.26 -21.63 -7.00
N ASP A 239 -10.94 -21.43 -7.16
CA ASP A 239 -9.89 -21.99 -6.30
C ASP A 239 -9.60 -21.12 -5.05
N VAL A 240 -10.24 -19.95 -4.92
CA VAL A 240 -10.08 -19.05 -3.76
C VAL A 240 -11.10 -19.42 -2.70
N ASP A 241 -10.70 -19.35 -1.43
CA ASP A 241 -11.60 -19.58 -0.31
C ASP A 241 -12.83 -18.67 -0.41
N ARG A 242 -14.01 -19.26 -0.25
CA ARG A 242 -15.28 -18.54 -0.38
C ARG A 242 -15.44 -17.39 0.61
N SER A 243 -14.78 -17.45 1.76
CA SER A 243 -14.74 -16.35 2.72
C SER A 243 -14.11 -15.07 2.17
N LEU A 244 -13.34 -15.17 1.08
CA LEU A 244 -12.69 -14.04 0.39
C LEU A 244 -13.39 -13.61 -0.90
N TRP A 245 -14.51 -14.26 -1.28
CA TRP A 245 -15.20 -13.96 -2.53
C TRP A 245 -15.76 -12.53 -2.58
N TRP A 246 -16.13 -11.96 -1.45
CA TRP A 246 -16.54 -10.56 -1.37
C TRP A 246 -15.44 -9.60 -1.85
N ALA A 247 -14.17 -9.86 -1.46
CA ALA A 247 -13.03 -9.06 -1.92
C ALA A 247 -12.69 -9.33 -3.40
N ALA A 248 -12.84 -10.59 -3.84
CA ALA A 248 -12.74 -10.96 -5.25
C ALA A 248 -13.81 -10.26 -6.10
N GLU A 249 -15.04 -10.11 -5.59
CA GLU A 249 -16.12 -9.42 -6.28
C GLU A 249 -15.81 -7.93 -6.49
N TRP A 250 -15.25 -7.24 -5.49
CA TRP A 250 -14.80 -5.86 -5.65
C TRP A 250 -13.74 -5.73 -6.75
N SER A 251 -12.75 -6.61 -6.74
CA SER A 251 -11.71 -6.63 -7.78
C SER A 251 -12.29 -6.94 -9.17
N VAL A 252 -13.27 -7.85 -9.27
CA VAL A 252 -13.94 -8.16 -10.54
C VAL A 252 -14.75 -6.97 -11.03
N ARG A 253 -15.42 -6.24 -10.17
CA ARG A 253 -16.15 -5.01 -10.56
C ARG A 253 -15.20 -3.98 -11.19
N ALA A 254 -14.04 -3.73 -10.60
CA ALA A 254 -13.01 -2.86 -11.17
C ALA A 254 -12.48 -3.38 -12.51
N GLN A 255 -12.38 -4.70 -12.69
CA GLN A 255 -11.95 -5.33 -13.94
C GLN A 255 -13.02 -5.22 -15.03
N LEU A 256 -14.29 -5.43 -14.71
CA LEU A 256 -15.42 -5.26 -15.62
C LEU A 256 -15.56 -3.81 -16.09
N GLU A 257 -15.45 -2.86 -15.16
CA GLU A 257 -15.42 -1.44 -15.48
C GLU A 257 -14.29 -1.12 -16.47
N HIS A 258 -13.06 -1.55 -16.16
CA HIS A 258 -11.90 -1.36 -17.03
C HIS A 258 -12.09 -1.97 -18.43
N LEU A 259 -12.87 -3.06 -18.55
CA LEU A 259 -13.21 -3.69 -19.81
C LEU A 259 -14.40 -3.04 -20.54
N GLY A 260 -15.03 -2.01 -19.96
CA GLY A 260 -16.23 -1.37 -20.49
C GLY A 260 -17.45 -2.29 -20.49
N VAL A 261 -17.51 -3.27 -19.61
CA VAL A 261 -18.65 -4.18 -19.46
C VAL A 261 -19.66 -3.57 -18.51
N GLU A 262 -20.83 -3.19 -19.03
CA GLU A 262 -21.93 -2.70 -18.20
C GLU A 262 -22.39 -3.81 -17.25
N GLN A 263 -22.50 -3.48 -15.97
CA GLN A 263 -23.05 -4.35 -14.95
C GLN A 263 -24.52 -3.99 -14.73
N PRO A 264 -25.42 -4.98 -14.65
CA PRO A 264 -26.84 -4.75 -14.42
C PRO A 264 -27.14 -4.19 -13.04
#